data_a23240c4470467de7681e995d5148d85
#
_entry.id   a23240c4470467de7681e995d5148d85
#
_cell.length_a   1.000
_cell.length_b   1.000
_cell.length_c   1.000
_cell.angle_alpha   90.00
_cell.angle_beta   90.00
_cell.angle_gamma   90.00
#
_symmetry.space_group_name_H-M   'P 1'
#
loop_
_entity.id
_entity.type
_entity.pdbx_description
1 polymer ?
#
loop_
_entity_poly.entity_id
_entity_poly.type
_entity_poly.pdbx_seq_one_letter_code
_entity_poly.pdbx_strand_id
1 'polypeptide(L)'
;DSGSGVDRIYWMAPGAGSYSSTSSSSKTISASSANGLYRFYAVDEVGNQSSTYYVYLDTVAPSGTFSLENGNTIASGGSTKERFRFSATDSDSGVNKLEYRTPSSSVWKTYTSGTYIQPTEAQGLFYFRATDKAGNTSTYTITTIHPCAEGHTYVPKVTLPNCTAGGYTRYTCSVCGSSYTGDAT
;
A
#
# COMPACT_ATOMS: atom_id res chain seq x y z
N ASP A 1 22.95 34.65 -4.24
CA ASP A 1 23.44 35.89 -3.64
C ASP A 1 23.49 36.97 -4.72
N SER A 2 22.92 38.14 -4.44
CA SER A 2 22.91 39.30 -5.34
C SER A 2 24.07 40.31 -5.04
N GLY A 3 24.85 40.01 -4.02
CA GLY A 3 26.00 40.83 -3.60
C GLY A 3 27.31 40.35 -4.15
N SER A 4 28.11 39.67 -3.34
CA SER A 4 29.46 39.19 -3.69
C SER A 4 29.49 37.97 -4.61
N GLY A 5 28.37 37.25 -4.76
CA GLY A 5 28.31 35.97 -5.48
C GLY A 5 28.63 34.76 -4.60
N VAL A 6 28.37 33.56 -5.10
CA VAL A 6 28.65 32.30 -4.40
C VAL A 6 30.06 31.82 -4.75
N ASP A 7 30.94 31.67 -3.74
CA ASP A 7 32.26 31.05 -3.90
C ASP A 7 32.13 29.51 -3.94
N ARG A 8 31.48 28.91 -2.91
CA ARG A 8 31.43 27.46 -2.78
C ARG A 8 30.09 26.95 -2.28
N ILE A 9 29.73 25.76 -2.76
CA ILE A 9 28.70 24.93 -2.19
C ILE A 9 29.36 23.79 -1.42
N TYR A 10 28.93 23.60 -0.18
CA TYR A 10 29.31 22.50 0.69
C TYR A 10 28.17 21.53 0.82
N TRP A 11 28.49 20.23 0.80
CA TRP A 11 27.48 19.18 1.04
C TRP A 11 28.07 18.06 1.89
N MET A 12 27.21 17.43 2.66
CA MET A 12 27.52 16.24 3.44
C MET A 12 26.53 15.12 3.07
N ALA A 13 27.06 13.99 2.60
CA ALA A 13 26.28 12.80 2.27
C ALA A 13 25.82 12.07 3.54
N PRO A 14 24.80 11.20 3.45
CA PRO A 14 24.37 10.37 4.57
C PRO A 14 25.56 9.53 5.10
N GLY A 15 25.73 9.51 6.43
CA GLY A 15 26.81 8.78 7.09
C GLY A 15 28.22 9.39 6.96
N ALA A 16 28.41 10.48 6.21
CA ALA A 16 29.70 11.16 6.11
C ALA A 16 29.99 11.96 7.39
N GLY A 17 31.26 11.92 7.82
CA GLY A 17 31.73 12.70 9.00
C GLY A 17 32.19 14.11 8.67
N SER A 18 32.23 14.50 7.38
CA SER A 18 32.72 15.82 6.94
C SER A 18 32.01 16.31 5.69
N TYR A 19 32.07 17.63 5.48
CA TYR A 19 31.58 18.27 4.25
C TYR A 19 32.58 18.12 3.11
N SER A 20 32.06 17.83 1.91
CA SER A 20 32.76 18.04 0.64
C SER A 20 32.38 19.42 0.08
N SER A 21 33.14 19.95 -0.86
CA SER A 21 32.82 21.24 -1.49
C SER A 21 33.09 21.29 -2.99
N THR A 22 32.48 22.25 -3.66
CA THR A 22 32.69 22.58 -5.07
C THR A 22 32.61 24.11 -5.25
N SER A 23 33.42 24.64 -6.17
CA SER A 23 33.32 26.03 -6.64
C SER A 23 32.26 26.21 -7.74
N SER A 24 31.56 25.14 -8.16
CA SER A 24 30.43 25.24 -9.09
C SER A 24 29.24 25.90 -8.40
N SER A 25 28.47 26.67 -9.14
CA SER A 25 27.21 27.27 -8.68
C SER A 25 26.10 26.28 -8.44
N SER A 26 26.32 24.99 -8.74
CA SER A 26 25.36 23.91 -8.53
C SER A 26 26.05 22.61 -8.12
N LYS A 27 25.32 21.77 -7.35
CA LYS A 27 25.68 20.40 -7.02
C LYS A 27 24.51 19.49 -7.27
N THR A 28 24.68 18.53 -8.18
CA THR A 28 23.68 17.49 -8.46
C THR A 28 23.93 16.27 -7.59
N ILE A 29 22.87 15.74 -6.96
CA ILE A 29 22.83 14.43 -6.34
C ILE A 29 22.03 13.51 -7.26
N SER A 30 22.65 12.44 -7.72
CA SER A 30 22.02 11.49 -8.64
C SER A 30 21.30 10.36 -7.90
N ALA A 31 20.38 9.66 -8.57
CA ALA A 31 19.72 8.48 -8.04
C ALA A 31 20.66 7.31 -7.72
N SER A 32 21.90 7.33 -8.24
CA SER A 32 22.94 6.35 -7.89
C SER A 32 23.71 6.71 -6.61
N SER A 33 23.42 7.86 -6.00
CA SER A 33 24.02 8.26 -4.73
C SER A 33 23.38 7.50 -3.56
N ALA A 34 24.04 7.51 -2.40
CA ALA A 34 23.51 6.86 -1.21
C ALA A 34 22.17 7.49 -0.78
N ASN A 35 21.18 6.68 -0.46
CA ASN A 35 19.93 7.14 0.14
C ASN A 35 20.18 7.75 1.51
N GLY A 36 19.35 8.72 1.89
CA GLY A 36 19.38 9.37 3.19
C GLY A 36 19.45 10.89 3.14
N LEU A 37 19.74 11.50 4.29
CA LEU A 37 19.70 12.94 4.48
C LEU A 37 21.01 13.59 4.04
N TYR A 38 20.93 14.40 3.00
CA TYR A 38 22.00 15.32 2.57
C TYR A 38 21.81 16.68 3.23
N ARG A 39 22.95 17.32 3.56
CA ARG A 39 23.00 18.66 4.11
C ARG A 39 23.81 19.54 3.18
N PHE A 40 23.33 20.77 2.94
CA PHE A 40 23.96 21.73 2.04
C PHE A 40 24.03 23.11 2.68
N TYR A 41 25.10 23.84 2.45
CA TYR A 41 25.16 25.25 2.63
C TYR A 41 26.08 25.88 1.58
N ALA A 42 25.90 27.16 1.33
CA ALA A 42 26.76 27.94 0.44
C ALA A 42 27.55 28.95 1.22
N VAL A 43 28.71 29.30 0.70
CA VAL A 43 29.56 30.41 1.19
C VAL A 43 29.78 31.38 0.04
N ASP A 44 29.66 32.66 0.29
CA ASP A 44 29.93 33.72 -0.70
C ASP A 44 31.42 34.09 -0.76
N GLU A 45 31.80 34.96 -1.71
CA GLU A 45 33.20 35.38 -1.93
C GLU A 45 33.78 36.18 -0.78
N VAL A 46 32.97 36.72 0.14
CA VAL A 46 33.40 37.43 1.34
C VAL A 46 33.29 36.62 2.63
N GLY A 47 32.96 35.34 2.53
CA GLY A 47 32.96 34.38 3.62
C GLY A 47 31.67 34.26 4.41
N ASN A 48 30.56 34.86 3.98
CA ASN A 48 29.27 34.66 4.63
C ASN A 48 28.68 33.28 4.28
N GLN A 49 28.15 32.57 5.29
CA GLN A 49 27.54 31.26 5.13
C GLN A 49 26.01 31.36 5.12
N SER A 50 25.39 30.66 4.20
CA SER A 50 23.92 30.48 4.16
C SER A 50 23.41 29.59 5.30
N SER A 51 22.11 29.59 5.53
CA SER A 51 21.45 28.55 6.31
C SER A 51 21.72 27.15 5.71
N THR A 52 21.72 26.12 6.56
CA THR A 52 21.83 24.73 6.09
C THR A 52 20.51 24.27 5.52
N TYR A 53 20.54 23.75 4.29
CA TYR A 53 19.42 23.10 3.61
C TYR A 53 19.53 21.58 3.73
N TYR A 54 18.39 20.92 3.82
CA TYR A 54 18.28 19.48 3.98
C TYR A 54 17.51 18.89 2.81
N VAL A 55 18.08 17.84 2.19
CA VAL A 55 17.43 17.08 1.11
C VAL A 55 17.52 15.61 1.44
N TYR A 56 16.40 14.91 1.44
CA TYR A 56 16.36 13.48 1.63
C TYR A 56 16.29 12.79 0.27
N LEU A 57 17.29 11.96 -0.06
CA LEU A 57 17.28 11.10 -1.24
C LEU A 57 16.77 9.73 -0.83
N ASP A 58 15.73 9.27 -1.53
CA ASP A 58 15.20 7.93 -1.41
C ASP A 58 14.87 7.40 -2.81
N THR A 59 15.44 6.26 -3.14
CA THR A 59 15.26 5.57 -4.44
C THR A 59 14.70 4.16 -4.26
N VAL A 60 14.32 3.79 -3.05
CA VAL A 60 13.78 2.46 -2.70
C VAL A 60 12.26 2.57 -2.60
N ALA A 61 11.57 1.73 -3.36
CA ALA A 61 10.11 1.69 -3.28
C ALA A 61 9.63 0.89 -2.06
N PRO A 62 8.43 1.20 -1.51
CA PRO A 62 7.87 0.51 -0.36
C PRO A 62 7.75 -1.00 -0.55
N SER A 63 7.95 -1.74 0.54
CA SER A 63 7.73 -3.20 0.59
C SER A 63 6.33 -3.50 1.14
N GLY A 64 5.54 -4.26 0.39
CA GLY A 64 4.15 -4.60 0.71
C GLY A 64 3.93 -6.06 1.08
N THR A 65 2.96 -6.32 1.95
CA THR A 65 2.61 -7.65 2.43
C THR A 65 1.10 -7.82 2.51
N PHE A 66 0.61 -8.98 2.04
CA PHE A 66 -0.75 -9.45 2.30
C PHE A 66 -0.78 -10.34 3.53
N SER A 67 -1.69 -10.07 4.45
CA SER A 67 -1.91 -10.88 5.66
C SER A 67 -3.35 -11.36 5.71
N LEU A 68 -3.53 -12.65 6.02
CA LEU A 68 -4.83 -13.26 6.28
C LEU A 68 -5.27 -13.00 7.72
N GLU A 69 -6.54 -13.26 8.00
CA GLU A 69 -7.09 -13.13 9.35
C GLU A 69 -6.42 -14.05 10.38
N ASN A 70 -6.01 -15.24 9.96
CA ASN A 70 -5.30 -16.22 10.79
C ASN A 70 -3.82 -15.85 11.06
N GLY A 71 -3.35 -14.69 10.55
CA GLY A 71 -1.98 -14.21 10.71
C GLY A 71 -0.98 -14.70 9.66
N ASN A 72 -1.36 -15.62 8.79
CA ASN A 72 -0.51 -16.07 7.69
C ASN A 72 -0.35 -14.96 6.64
N THR A 73 0.76 -15.02 5.90
CA THR A 73 1.05 -14.09 4.79
C THR A 73 0.91 -14.79 3.44
N ILE A 74 0.55 -14.01 2.43
CA ILE A 74 0.51 -14.45 1.02
C ILE A 74 1.45 -13.55 0.22
N ALA A 75 2.30 -14.17 -0.59
CA ALA A 75 3.15 -13.44 -1.53
C ALA A 75 2.31 -12.76 -2.63
N SER A 76 2.84 -11.68 -3.20
CA SER A 76 2.24 -11.05 -4.39
C SER A 76 2.10 -12.06 -5.52
N GLY A 77 0.96 -12.05 -6.21
CA GLY A 77 0.58 -13.03 -7.23
C GLY A 77 -0.13 -14.26 -6.68
N GLY A 78 -0.21 -14.44 -5.37
CA GLY A 78 -0.94 -15.56 -4.74
C GLY A 78 -2.46 -15.42 -4.80
N SER A 79 -3.16 -16.43 -4.26
CA SER A 79 -4.62 -16.45 -4.23
C SER A 79 -5.15 -16.82 -2.84
N THR A 80 -6.39 -16.38 -2.53
CA THR A 80 -7.03 -16.67 -1.25
C THR A 80 -8.55 -16.80 -1.37
N LYS A 81 -9.13 -17.68 -0.53
CA LYS A 81 -10.56 -17.76 -0.23
C LYS A 81 -10.91 -17.04 1.08
N GLU A 82 -9.90 -16.67 1.87
CA GLU A 82 -10.03 -15.99 3.16
C GLU A 82 -9.99 -14.48 2.99
N ARG A 83 -10.55 -13.76 3.95
CA ARG A 83 -10.37 -12.30 4.03
C ARG A 83 -8.92 -11.94 4.31
N PHE A 84 -8.48 -10.88 3.68
CA PHE A 84 -7.10 -10.44 3.73
C PHE A 84 -7.02 -8.93 3.90
N ARG A 85 -5.86 -8.48 4.30
CA ARG A 85 -5.49 -7.05 4.37
C ARG A 85 -4.13 -6.84 3.72
N PHE A 86 -3.89 -5.62 3.27
CA PHE A 86 -2.61 -5.17 2.73
C PHE A 86 -1.97 -4.18 3.68
N SER A 87 -0.67 -4.24 3.80
CA SER A 87 0.16 -3.24 4.47
C SER A 87 1.45 -3.05 3.69
N ALA A 88 2.08 -1.89 3.85
CA ALA A 88 3.41 -1.65 3.30
C ALA A 88 4.26 -0.87 4.30
N THR A 89 5.56 -1.06 4.19
CA THR A 89 6.58 -0.36 4.96
C THR A 89 7.63 0.21 4.03
N ASP A 90 8.21 1.31 4.42
CA ASP A 90 9.34 1.93 3.80
C ASP A 90 10.24 2.50 4.89
N SER A 91 11.53 2.11 4.89
CA SER A 91 12.48 2.46 5.95
C SER A 91 13.15 3.82 5.74
N ASP A 92 13.09 4.33 4.52
CA ASP A 92 13.79 5.56 4.15
C ASP A 92 12.86 6.78 4.27
N SER A 93 12.08 7.10 3.27
CA SER A 93 11.17 8.25 3.33
C SER A 93 9.83 7.96 4.02
N GLY A 94 9.50 6.69 4.18
CA GLY A 94 8.25 6.22 4.75
C GLY A 94 7.09 6.23 3.75
N VAL A 95 6.09 5.39 4.00
CA VAL A 95 4.90 5.26 3.14
C VAL A 95 4.08 6.54 3.16
N ASN A 96 3.74 7.05 1.99
CA ASN A 96 2.86 8.21 1.79
C ASN A 96 1.42 7.78 1.60
N LYS A 97 1.15 6.85 0.66
CA LYS A 97 -0.21 6.39 0.37
C LYS A 97 -0.26 4.93 -0.06
N LEU A 98 -1.40 4.31 0.24
CA LEU A 98 -1.78 3.02 -0.28
C LEU A 98 -3.03 3.17 -1.15
N GLU A 99 -3.05 2.47 -2.26
CA GLU A 99 -4.18 2.47 -3.20
C GLU A 99 -4.46 1.05 -3.65
N TYR A 100 -5.70 0.78 -4.06
CA TYR A 100 -6.08 -0.49 -4.63
C TYR A 100 -7.06 -0.31 -5.78
N ARG A 101 -7.17 -1.30 -6.63
CA ARG A 101 -8.25 -1.44 -7.61
C ARG A 101 -8.80 -2.85 -7.58
N THR A 102 -10.12 -2.93 -7.76
CA THR A 102 -10.86 -4.20 -7.77
C THR A 102 -10.78 -4.86 -9.14
N PRO A 103 -11.12 -6.17 -9.26
CA PRO A 103 -11.17 -6.87 -10.54
C PRO A 103 -12.08 -6.21 -11.58
N SER A 104 -13.14 -5.55 -11.12
CA SER A 104 -14.15 -4.90 -11.97
C SER A 104 -13.87 -3.43 -12.29
N SER A 105 -12.75 -2.87 -11.81
CA SER A 105 -12.43 -1.45 -11.99
C SER A 105 -10.96 -1.21 -12.25
N SER A 106 -10.66 -0.39 -13.26
CA SER A 106 -9.30 0.12 -13.53
C SER A 106 -8.93 1.34 -12.70
N VAL A 107 -9.87 1.92 -11.94
CA VAL A 107 -9.67 3.14 -11.16
C VAL A 107 -9.02 2.81 -9.82
N TRP A 108 -7.93 3.50 -9.50
CA TRP A 108 -7.27 3.43 -8.21
C TRP A 108 -8.09 4.16 -7.15
N LYS A 109 -8.32 3.51 -6.02
CA LYS A 109 -9.00 4.04 -4.83
C LYS A 109 -8.03 4.04 -3.67
N THR A 110 -8.15 5.00 -2.77
CA THR A 110 -7.37 5.02 -1.52
C THR A 110 -7.68 3.76 -0.71
N TYR A 111 -6.63 3.15 -0.18
CA TYR A 111 -6.71 2.02 0.73
C TYR A 111 -6.20 2.42 2.11
N THR A 112 -6.99 2.13 3.15
CA THR A 112 -6.53 2.30 4.54
C THR A 112 -5.79 1.06 4.98
N SER A 113 -4.54 1.21 5.39
CA SER A 113 -3.68 0.10 5.83
C SER A 113 -4.39 -0.77 6.88
N GLY A 114 -4.33 -2.07 6.69
CA GLY A 114 -4.93 -3.03 7.61
C GLY A 114 -6.44 -3.25 7.46
N THR A 115 -7.14 -2.55 6.57
CA THR A 115 -8.54 -2.81 6.26
C THR A 115 -8.69 -4.18 5.60
N TYR A 116 -9.62 -5.00 6.10
CA TYR A 116 -9.91 -6.31 5.51
C TYR A 116 -10.77 -6.20 4.26
N ILE A 117 -10.42 -6.99 3.24
CA ILE A 117 -11.22 -7.23 2.04
C ILE A 117 -11.76 -8.66 2.09
N GLN A 118 -13.06 -8.80 1.78
CA GLN A 118 -13.78 -10.07 1.79
C GLN A 118 -13.84 -10.66 0.36
N PRO A 119 -13.40 -11.91 0.13
CA PRO A 119 -13.53 -12.56 -1.18
C PRO A 119 -14.98 -12.78 -1.63
N THR A 120 -15.95 -12.76 -0.71
CA THR A 120 -17.39 -12.87 -1.03
C THR A 120 -17.93 -11.62 -1.71
N GLU A 121 -17.31 -10.45 -1.50
CA GLU A 121 -17.76 -9.18 -2.05
C GLU A 121 -17.27 -8.96 -3.48
N ALA A 122 -16.06 -9.44 -3.79
CA ALA A 122 -15.50 -9.37 -5.13
C ALA A 122 -14.47 -10.49 -5.35
N GLN A 123 -14.59 -11.18 -6.48
CA GLN A 123 -13.66 -12.23 -6.89
C GLN A 123 -12.84 -11.80 -8.09
N GLY A 124 -11.62 -12.33 -8.18
CA GLY A 124 -10.68 -12.06 -9.25
C GLY A 124 -9.43 -11.33 -8.79
N LEU A 125 -8.73 -10.71 -9.72
CA LEU A 125 -7.42 -10.12 -9.50
C LEU A 125 -7.53 -8.69 -8.97
N PHE A 126 -7.11 -8.49 -7.74
CA PHE A 126 -6.89 -7.19 -7.13
C PHE A 126 -5.47 -6.70 -7.37
N TYR A 127 -5.33 -5.40 -7.50
CA TYR A 127 -4.05 -4.72 -7.54
C TYR A 127 -3.95 -3.77 -6.36
N PHE A 128 -2.78 -3.73 -5.73
CA PHE A 128 -2.44 -2.78 -4.67
C PHE A 128 -1.19 -2.02 -5.07
N ARG A 129 -1.14 -0.75 -4.71
CA ARG A 129 0.00 0.12 -4.97
C ARG A 129 0.37 0.84 -3.68
N ALA A 130 1.65 0.79 -3.33
CA ALA A 130 2.24 1.60 -2.27
C ALA A 130 3.14 2.66 -2.90
N THR A 131 3.02 3.89 -2.41
CA THR A 131 3.87 5.01 -2.81
C THR A 131 4.47 5.61 -1.54
N ASP A 132 5.78 5.85 -1.53
CA ASP A 132 6.46 6.53 -0.45
C ASP A 132 6.37 8.06 -0.57
N LYS A 133 7.02 8.79 0.35
CA LYS A 133 7.03 10.25 0.34
C LYS A 133 8.00 10.83 -0.69
N ALA A 134 8.94 10.05 -1.19
CA ALA A 134 9.85 10.43 -2.27
C ALA A 134 9.24 10.22 -3.66
N GLY A 135 8.12 9.46 -3.76
CA GLY A 135 7.40 9.18 -4.99
C GLY A 135 7.72 7.83 -5.61
N ASN A 136 8.58 6.99 -4.98
CA ASN A 136 8.83 5.65 -5.48
C ASN A 136 7.59 4.78 -5.26
N THR A 137 7.34 3.85 -6.17
CA THR A 137 6.08 3.10 -6.20
C THR A 137 6.33 1.62 -6.46
N SER A 138 5.63 0.77 -5.69
CA SER A 138 5.58 -0.67 -5.93
C SER A 138 4.14 -1.15 -6.07
N THR A 139 3.95 -2.20 -6.87
CA THR A 139 2.63 -2.78 -7.17
C THR A 139 2.61 -4.25 -6.79
N TYR A 140 1.51 -4.67 -6.16
CA TYR A 140 1.27 -6.00 -5.64
C TYR A 140 -0.07 -6.52 -6.15
N THR A 141 -0.18 -7.83 -6.30
CA THR A 141 -1.41 -8.46 -6.78
C THR A 141 -1.83 -9.61 -5.88
N ILE A 142 -3.13 -9.83 -5.77
CA ILE A 142 -3.70 -10.99 -5.11
C ILE A 142 -4.99 -11.40 -5.82
N THR A 143 -5.19 -12.69 -6.01
CA THR A 143 -6.43 -13.22 -6.60
C THR A 143 -7.37 -13.70 -5.50
N THR A 144 -8.58 -13.18 -5.47
CA THR A 144 -9.62 -13.67 -4.57
C THR A 144 -10.47 -14.72 -5.27
N ILE A 145 -10.76 -15.79 -4.56
CA ILE A 145 -11.60 -16.91 -5.01
C ILE A 145 -12.80 -16.98 -4.06
N HIS A 146 -14.01 -17.11 -4.61
CA HIS A 146 -15.20 -17.27 -3.74
C HIS A 146 -15.02 -18.47 -2.81
N PRO A 147 -15.25 -18.35 -1.50
CA PRO A 147 -15.03 -19.45 -0.55
C PRO A 147 -15.88 -20.69 -0.87
N CYS A 148 -16.99 -20.51 -1.58
CA CYS A 148 -17.86 -21.60 -2.04
C CYS A 148 -17.72 -21.88 -3.56
N ALA A 149 -16.56 -21.59 -4.18
CA ALA A 149 -16.37 -21.84 -5.62
C ALA A 149 -16.53 -23.33 -6.02
N GLU A 150 -16.33 -24.24 -5.07
CA GLU A 150 -16.48 -25.68 -5.25
C GLU A 150 -17.87 -26.18 -4.80
N GLY A 151 -18.76 -25.27 -4.39
CA GLY A 151 -20.12 -25.58 -3.93
C GLY A 151 -20.48 -24.97 -2.59
N HIS A 152 -21.76 -24.91 -2.29
CA HIS A 152 -22.29 -24.35 -1.05
C HIS A 152 -22.64 -25.45 -0.05
N THR A 153 -22.34 -25.23 1.23
CA THR A 153 -22.79 -26.08 2.33
C THR A 153 -24.00 -25.42 2.97
N TYR A 154 -25.19 -25.86 2.61
CA TYR A 154 -26.44 -25.27 3.09
C TYR A 154 -26.90 -25.88 4.41
N VAL A 155 -27.31 -25.04 5.34
CA VAL A 155 -27.97 -25.40 6.60
C VAL A 155 -29.45 -25.03 6.49
N PRO A 156 -30.39 -26.00 6.64
CA PRO A 156 -31.81 -25.73 6.58
C PRO A 156 -32.31 -25.08 7.88
N LYS A 157 -33.26 -24.14 7.74
CA LYS A 157 -34.08 -23.60 8.82
C LYS A 157 -35.54 -23.66 8.42
N VAL A 158 -36.31 -24.51 9.11
CA VAL A 158 -37.74 -24.68 8.86
C VAL A 158 -38.54 -23.58 9.58
N THR A 159 -39.46 -22.96 8.87
CA THR A 159 -40.51 -22.09 9.42
C THR A 159 -41.85 -22.83 9.24
N LEU A 160 -42.50 -23.20 10.34
CA LEU A 160 -43.77 -23.88 10.32
C LEU A 160 -44.89 -22.97 9.80
N PRO A 161 -45.92 -23.55 9.12
CA PRO A 161 -47.09 -22.82 8.68
C PRO A 161 -47.87 -22.29 9.89
N ASN A 162 -48.58 -21.19 9.69
CA ASN A 162 -49.52 -20.62 10.64
C ASN A 162 -50.89 -20.36 9.94
N CYS A 163 -51.89 -19.84 10.64
CA CYS A 163 -53.24 -19.64 10.11
C CYS A 163 -53.30 -18.67 8.92
N THR A 164 -52.25 -17.87 8.65
CA THR A 164 -52.23 -16.82 7.64
C THR A 164 -51.15 -17.00 6.60
N ALA A 165 -50.16 -17.89 6.83
CA ALA A 165 -49.03 -18.08 5.93
C ALA A 165 -48.60 -19.55 5.88
N GLY A 166 -48.25 -20.04 4.71
CA GLY A 166 -47.65 -21.36 4.51
C GLY A 166 -46.28 -21.46 5.15
N GLY A 167 -45.88 -22.68 5.55
CA GLY A 167 -44.52 -22.96 6.01
C GLY A 167 -43.51 -22.94 4.85
N TYR A 168 -42.25 -22.75 5.16
CA TYR A 168 -41.15 -22.83 4.20
C TYR A 168 -39.86 -23.27 4.88
N THR A 169 -38.94 -23.81 4.10
CA THR A 169 -37.57 -24.09 4.54
C THR A 169 -36.61 -23.16 3.87
N ARG A 170 -35.89 -22.37 4.67
CA ARG A 170 -34.79 -21.52 4.19
C ARG A 170 -33.45 -22.25 4.34
N TYR A 171 -32.75 -22.36 3.24
CA TYR A 171 -31.40 -22.93 3.18
C TYR A 171 -30.39 -21.81 3.15
N THR A 172 -29.47 -21.74 4.13
CA THR A 172 -28.46 -20.72 4.21
C THR A 172 -27.08 -21.36 4.19
N CYS A 173 -26.21 -20.92 3.28
CA CYS A 173 -24.82 -21.39 3.26
C CYS A 173 -24.10 -20.96 4.52
N SER A 174 -23.53 -21.89 5.27
CA SER A 174 -22.78 -21.64 6.51
C SER A 174 -21.48 -20.87 6.29
N VAL A 175 -20.98 -20.84 5.06
CA VAL A 175 -19.68 -20.21 4.71
C VAL A 175 -19.86 -18.79 4.19
N CYS A 176 -20.76 -18.57 3.23
CA CYS A 176 -20.91 -17.26 2.56
C CYS A 176 -22.24 -16.55 2.85
N GLY A 177 -23.15 -17.16 3.59
CA GLY A 177 -24.45 -16.58 3.92
C GLY A 177 -25.48 -16.56 2.77
N SER A 178 -25.09 -16.99 1.57
CA SER A 178 -26.02 -17.12 0.43
C SER A 178 -27.21 -18.02 0.80
N SER A 179 -28.43 -17.62 0.45
CA SER A 179 -29.62 -18.38 0.86
C SER A 179 -30.66 -18.43 -0.24
N TYR A 180 -31.44 -19.53 -0.22
CA TYR A 180 -32.65 -19.70 -1.03
C TYR A 180 -33.77 -20.34 -0.18
N THR A 181 -35.00 -20.22 -0.64
CA THR A 181 -36.16 -20.82 0.00
C THR A 181 -36.57 -22.02 -0.83
N GLY A 182 -36.66 -23.17 -0.18
CA GLY A 182 -37.25 -24.37 -0.77
C GLY A 182 -38.77 -24.36 -0.59
N ASP A 183 -39.48 -25.16 -1.41
CA ASP A 183 -40.93 -25.28 -1.37
C ASP A 183 -41.43 -25.69 0.02
N ALA A 184 -42.60 -25.16 0.39
CA ALA A 184 -43.32 -25.58 1.57
C ALA A 184 -43.74 -27.07 1.42
N THR A 185 -43.32 -27.88 2.34
CA THR A 185 -43.88 -29.23 2.55
C THR A 185 -45.05 -29.18 3.47
#